data_c2087f4dfa9b1cc0cc299b32d154f975
#
_entry.id   c2087f4dfa9b1cc0cc299b32d154f975
#
_cell.length_a   1.000
_cell.length_b   1.000
_cell.length_c   1.000
_cell.angle_alpha   90.00
_cell.angle_beta   90.00
_cell.angle_gamma   90.00
#
_symmetry.space_group_name_H-M   'P 1'
#
loop_
_entity.id
_entity.type
_entity.pdbx_description
1 polymer ?
#
loop_
_entity_poly.entity_id
_entity_poly.type
_entity_poly.pdbx_seq_one_letter_code
_entity_poly.pdbx_strand_id
1 'polypeptide(L)'
;FDEHSFAGNEDSHRVTFAYLFDDKNTKIKSSYGTGFRFPSLYEMFFVYASNSNSIGHVKAENSKSFDVGFEKFLPDLDLNFEANYFNLSYDDVLEGWKTGTSSGSAYTTQNMPGTVKSQGLEFISRWMPNNYIDFDLNYTYTSTYDGAEQDDPDKNSSYTNAQMVRVPRHLINLKTNFSPSNFKNLNFILNT
;
A
#
# COMPACT_ATOMS: atom_id res chain seq x y z
N PHE A 1 -14.09 15.97 -7.46
CA PHE A 1 -15.39 15.41 -7.90
C PHE A 1 -15.23 14.95 -9.34
N ASP A 2 -15.50 13.69 -9.59
CA ASP A 2 -15.46 13.10 -10.92
C ASP A 2 -16.77 12.36 -11.21
N GLU A 3 -17.23 12.43 -12.46
CA GLU A 3 -18.46 11.82 -12.93
C GLU A 3 -18.13 10.77 -14.01
N HIS A 4 -18.69 9.59 -13.85
CA HIS A 4 -18.57 8.51 -14.83
C HIS A 4 -19.96 8.05 -15.28
N SER A 5 -20.20 8.00 -16.60
CA SER A 5 -21.53 7.74 -17.19
C SER A 5 -22.19 6.42 -16.78
N PHE A 6 -21.41 5.43 -16.35
CA PHE A 6 -21.91 4.11 -15.95
C PHE A 6 -21.65 3.77 -14.48
N ALA A 7 -20.57 4.28 -13.88
CA ALA A 7 -20.15 3.92 -12.53
C ALA A 7 -20.55 4.96 -11.45
N GLY A 8 -21.23 6.05 -11.86
CA GLY A 8 -21.72 7.07 -10.94
C GLY A 8 -20.73 8.21 -10.69
N ASN A 9 -20.90 8.87 -9.56
CA ASN A 9 -20.15 10.05 -9.18
C ASN A 9 -19.34 9.74 -7.94
N GLU A 10 -18.07 10.15 -7.93
CA GLU A 10 -17.17 9.95 -6.81
C GLU A 10 -16.42 11.25 -6.46
N ASP A 11 -16.06 11.39 -5.20
CA ASP A 11 -15.21 12.47 -4.72
C ASP A 11 -14.06 11.96 -3.87
N SER A 12 -12.96 12.71 -3.90
CA SER A 12 -11.82 12.41 -3.06
C SER A 12 -11.33 13.67 -2.35
N HIS A 13 -10.83 13.48 -1.14
CA HIS A 13 -10.26 14.56 -0.36
C HIS A 13 -9.07 14.07 0.43
N ARG A 14 -8.17 15.00 0.76
CA ARG A 14 -7.01 14.74 1.61
C ARG A 14 -6.79 15.90 2.58
N VAL A 15 -6.53 15.53 3.83
CA VAL A 15 -6.13 16.45 4.88
C VAL A 15 -4.77 16.01 5.40
N THR A 16 -3.85 16.96 5.54
CA THR A 16 -2.51 16.71 6.07
C THR A 16 -2.21 17.64 7.22
N PHE A 17 -1.49 17.15 8.20
CA PHE A 17 -0.99 17.89 9.34
C PHE A 17 0.50 17.63 9.50
N ALA A 18 1.25 18.69 9.83
CA ALA A 18 2.66 18.59 10.22
C ALA A 18 2.96 19.61 11.31
N TYR A 19 3.67 19.19 12.33
CA TYR A 19 4.12 20.02 13.41
C TYR A 19 5.62 19.82 13.64
N LEU A 20 6.38 20.90 13.51
CA LEU A 20 7.79 20.97 13.81
C LEU A 20 7.96 21.55 15.20
N PHE A 21 8.61 20.82 16.10
CA PHE A 21 8.87 21.26 17.47
C PHE A 21 9.92 22.39 17.52
N ASP A 22 9.98 23.11 18.65
CA ASP A 22 10.87 24.24 18.83
C ASP A 22 12.36 23.88 18.75
N ASP A 23 12.69 22.60 19.03
CA ASP A 23 14.04 22.06 18.86
C ASP A 23 14.48 21.94 17.37
N LYS A 24 13.54 22.18 16.44
CA LYS A 24 13.71 22.08 14.96
C LYS A 24 14.21 20.73 14.46
N ASN A 25 14.37 19.77 15.35
CA ASN A 25 14.90 18.45 15.08
C ASN A 25 13.84 17.35 15.22
N THR A 26 12.66 17.70 15.73
CA THR A 26 11.56 16.77 15.96
C THR A 26 10.34 17.21 15.18
N LYS A 27 9.74 16.30 14.43
CA LYS A 27 8.54 16.57 13.63
C LYS A 27 7.54 15.42 13.75
N ILE A 28 6.27 15.77 13.88
CA ILE A 28 5.14 14.85 13.76
C ILE A 28 4.38 15.23 12.51
N LYS A 29 3.97 14.23 11.75
CA LYS A 29 3.16 14.38 10.56
C LYS A 29 2.01 13.40 10.57
N SER A 30 0.90 13.74 9.95
CA SER A 30 -0.24 12.83 9.74
C SER A 30 -0.98 13.22 8.49
N SER A 31 -1.55 12.23 7.80
CA SER A 31 -2.50 12.49 6.74
C SER A 31 -3.68 11.53 6.79
N TYR A 32 -4.81 12.00 6.30
CA TYR A 32 -5.98 11.19 6.01
C TYR A 32 -6.46 11.56 4.61
N GLY A 33 -6.81 10.54 3.82
CA GLY A 33 -7.32 10.75 2.48
C GLY A 33 -8.29 9.67 2.05
N THR A 34 -9.15 10.03 1.11
CA THR A 34 -10.00 9.11 0.37
C THR A 34 -9.57 9.12 -1.08
N GLY A 35 -9.82 8.03 -1.78
CA GLY A 35 -9.59 7.91 -3.21
C GLY A 35 -10.56 6.93 -3.82
N PHE A 36 -10.66 6.93 -5.13
CA PHE A 36 -11.50 5.99 -5.86
C PHE A 36 -10.83 5.61 -7.17
N ARG A 37 -11.30 4.51 -7.76
CA ARG A 37 -10.93 4.07 -9.10
C ARG A 37 -12.20 3.65 -9.84
N PHE A 38 -12.49 4.33 -10.95
CA PHE A 38 -13.55 3.86 -11.83
C PHE A 38 -13.14 2.56 -12.55
N PRO A 39 -14.10 1.68 -12.81
CA PRO A 39 -13.84 0.48 -13.59
C PRO A 39 -13.40 0.85 -15.02
N SER A 40 -12.45 0.13 -15.55
CA SER A 40 -12.06 0.24 -16.95
C SER A 40 -13.16 -0.29 -17.88
N LEU A 41 -13.10 0.06 -19.16
CA LEU A 41 -14.03 -0.48 -20.17
C LEU A 41 -13.98 -2.02 -20.22
N TYR A 42 -12.80 -2.59 -20.01
CA TYR A 42 -12.62 -4.03 -19.93
C TYR A 42 -13.39 -4.64 -18.74
N GLU A 43 -13.25 -4.06 -17.56
CA GLU A 43 -13.95 -4.52 -16.35
C GLU A 43 -15.47 -4.36 -16.45
N MET A 44 -15.94 -3.33 -17.16
CA MET A 44 -17.38 -3.11 -17.36
C MET A 44 -18.01 -4.02 -18.41
N PHE A 45 -17.28 -4.35 -19.48
CA PHE A 45 -17.85 -4.98 -20.66
C PHE A 45 -17.24 -6.35 -20.98
N PHE A 46 -16.19 -6.78 -20.27
CA PHE A 46 -15.60 -8.08 -20.51
C PHE A 46 -16.41 -9.17 -19.83
N VAL A 47 -17.07 -9.95 -20.66
CA VAL A 47 -17.77 -11.16 -20.24
C VAL A 47 -17.33 -12.30 -21.14
N TYR A 48 -16.68 -13.29 -20.56
CA TYR A 48 -16.27 -14.48 -21.27
C TYR A 48 -17.29 -15.59 -21.04
N ALA A 49 -18.37 -15.57 -21.78
CA ALA A 49 -19.25 -16.71 -22.14
C ALA A 49 -20.54 -16.27 -22.83
N SER A 50 -21.20 -17.23 -23.49
CA SER A 50 -22.30 -17.06 -24.44
C SER A 50 -23.67 -16.71 -23.85
N ASN A 51 -23.81 -16.39 -22.57
CA ASN A 51 -25.09 -16.03 -21.93
C ASN A 51 -24.93 -14.90 -20.92
N SER A 52 -24.52 -13.72 -21.37
CA SER A 52 -24.23 -12.60 -20.46
C SER A 52 -25.37 -11.59 -20.42
N ASN A 53 -26.20 -11.68 -19.40
CA ASN A 53 -27.09 -10.60 -18.99
C ASN A 53 -26.46 -9.64 -17.94
N SER A 54 -25.15 -9.69 -17.75
CA SER A 54 -24.40 -8.96 -16.69
C SER A 54 -23.48 -7.90 -17.26
N ILE A 55 -23.96 -7.08 -18.19
CA ILE A 55 -23.20 -5.92 -18.66
C ILE A 55 -23.47 -4.75 -17.72
N GLY A 56 -22.44 -4.23 -17.07
CA GLY A 56 -22.41 -2.84 -16.67
C GLY A 56 -22.94 -2.45 -15.30
N HIS A 57 -22.86 -3.30 -14.27
CA HIS A 57 -23.31 -2.92 -12.91
C HIS A 57 -22.19 -2.89 -11.87
N VAL A 58 -20.96 -2.65 -12.29
CA VAL A 58 -19.83 -2.49 -11.36
C VAL A 58 -19.72 -1.01 -10.94
N LYS A 59 -19.47 -0.81 -9.65
CA LYS A 59 -19.23 0.50 -9.03
C LYS A 59 -17.74 0.83 -9.02
N ALA A 60 -17.39 2.07 -8.72
CA ALA A 60 -16.03 2.46 -8.42
C ALA A 60 -15.51 1.73 -7.17
N GLU A 61 -14.24 1.36 -7.20
CA GLU A 61 -13.53 0.97 -5.97
C GLU A 61 -13.26 2.23 -5.14
N ASN A 62 -13.42 2.13 -3.84
CA ASN A 62 -13.17 3.21 -2.91
C ASN A 62 -12.03 2.87 -1.98
N SER A 63 -11.19 3.86 -1.67
CA SER A 63 -10.08 3.71 -0.74
C SER A 63 -10.07 4.78 0.34
N LYS A 64 -9.57 4.40 1.52
CA LYS A 64 -9.30 5.30 2.63
C LYS A 64 -7.91 5.02 3.14
N SER A 65 -7.15 6.09 3.35
CA SER A 65 -5.79 6.00 3.88
C SER A 65 -5.63 6.90 5.11
N PHE A 66 -4.90 6.41 6.08
CA PHE A 66 -4.47 7.15 7.25
C PHE A 66 -3.01 6.84 7.51
N ASP A 67 -2.21 7.86 7.73
CA ASP A 67 -0.84 7.72 8.18
C ASP A 67 -0.49 8.69 9.29
N VAL A 68 0.44 8.29 10.16
CA VAL A 68 1.05 9.13 11.18
C VAL A 68 2.53 8.79 11.28
N GLY A 69 3.35 9.83 11.28
CA GLY A 69 4.80 9.71 11.28
C GLY A 69 5.45 10.60 12.33
N PHE A 70 6.58 10.13 12.81
CA PHE A 70 7.48 10.81 13.70
C PHE A 70 8.87 10.85 13.09
N GLU A 71 9.49 12.02 13.01
CA GLU A 71 10.85 12.23 12.52
C GLU A 71 11.69 12.86 13.63
N LYS A 72 12.91 12.38 13.80
CA LYS A 72 13.87 12.94 14.74
C LYS A 72 15.27 12.96 14.17
N PHE A 73 15.89 14.12 14.19
CA PHE A 73 17.31 14.28 13.94
C PHE A 73 18.06 14.45 15.27
N LEU A 74 19.14 13.74 15.44
CA LEU A 74 20.06 13.79 16.59
C LEU A 74 21.41 14.33 16.10
N PRO A 75 21.65 15.66 16.22
CA PRO A 75 22.83 16.30 15.64
C PRO A 75 24.15 15.75 16.20
N ASP A 76 24.22 15.46 17.49
CA ASP A 76 25.42 14.96 18.15
C ASP A 76 25.87 13.57 17.66
N LEU A 77 24.94 12.82 17.08
CA LEU A 77 25.18 11.47 16.56
C LEU A 77 25.19 11.42 15.03
N ASP A 78 24.86 12.53 14.38
CA ASP A 78 24.57 12.62 12.95
C ASP A 78 23.60 11.50 12.49
N LEU A 79 22.54 11.32 13.28
CA LEU A 79 21.53 10.29 13.12
C LEU A 79 20.17 10.93 12.84
N ASN A 80 19.60 10.61 11.70
CA ASN A 80 18.20 10.88 11.39
C ASN A 80 17.41 9.57 11.42
N PHE A 81 16.23 9.58 12.03
CA PHE A 81 15.31 8.46 11.94
C PHE A 81 13.86 8.93 11.79
N GLU A 82 13.10 8.10 11.15
CA GLU A 82 11.67 8.28 10.91
C GLU A 82 10.95 6.97 11.21
N ALA A 83 9.81 7.07 11.87
CA ALA A 83 8.90 5.95 12.09
C ALA A 83 7.49 6.36 11.64
N ASN A 84 6.88 5.58 10.75
CA ASN A 84 5.54 5.82 10.23
C ASN A 84 4.66 4.62 10.51
N TYR A 85 3.43 4.88 10.94
CA TYR A 85 2.33 3.92 10.86
C TYR A 85 1.44 4.29 9.68
N PHE A 86 1.03 3.29 8.91
CA PHE A 86 0.07 3.45 7.83
C PHE A 86 -1.07 2.46 7.94
N ASN A 87 -2.24 2.89 7.50
CA ASN A 87 -3.43 2.05 7.37
C ASN A 87 -4.17 2.44 6.08
N LEU A 88 -4.43 1.46 5.25
CA LEU A 88 -5.07 1.58 3.96
C LEU A 88 -6.20 0.56 3.88
N SER A 89 -7.38 0.98 3.45
CA SER A 89 -8.51 0.11 3.20
C SER A 89 -9.11 0.38 1.83
N TYR A 90 -9.60 -0.70 1.19
CA TYR A 90 -10.31 -0.66 -0.07
C TYR A 90 -11.66 -1.34 0.09
N ASP A 91 -12.70 -0.67 -0.34
CA ASP A 91 -14.06 -1.17 -0.39
C ASP A 91 -14.47 -1.32 -1.86
N ASP A 92 -15.42 -2.21 -2.15
CA ASP A 92 -15.94 -2.47 -3.51
C ASP A 92 -14.86 -2.87 -4.53
N VAL A 93 -13.83 -3.61 -4.11
CA VAL A 93 -12.71 -4.05 -4.96
C VAL A 93 -13.23 -4.82 -6.17
N LEU A 94 -12.74 -4.47 -7.36
CA LEU A 94 -13.12 -5.11 -8.61
C LEU A 94 -12.29 -6.35 -8.87
N GLU A 95 -12.93 -7.51 -8.90
CA GLU A 95 -12.26 -8.77 -9.18
C GLU A 95 -12.97 -9.56 -10.28
N GLY A 96 -12.19 -10.32 -11.04
CA GLY A 96 -12.71 -11.26 -12.00
C GLY A 96 -13.31 -12.49 -11.31
N TRP A 97 -14.61 -12.68 -11.46
CA TRP A 97 -15.35 -13.75 -10.83
C TRP A 97 -15.72 -14.86 -11.80
N LYS A 98 -15.60 -16.10 -11.36
CA LYS A 98 -16.05 -17.26 -12.11
C LYS A 98 -17.49 -17.62 -11.72
N THR A 99 -18.43 -17.42 -12.63
CA THR A 99 -19.82 -17.81 -12.44
C THR A 99 -20.13 -19.12 -13.16
N GLY A 100 -20.79 -20.06 -12.51
CA GLY A 100 -21.29 -21.31 -13.09
C GLY A 100 -20.48 -22.55 -12.76
N THR A 101 -21.12 -23.69 -12.91
CA THR A 101 -20.57 -25.03 -12.66
C THR A 101 -19.90 -25.61 -13.90
N SER A 102 -19.02 -26.53 -13.68
CA SER A 102 -18.00 -27.21 -14.50
C SER A 102 -18.18 -27.39 -16.03
N SER A 103 -19.30 -27.09 -16.67
CA SER A 103 -19.44 -27.16 -18.14
C SER A 103 -19.90 -25.87 -18.81
N GLY A 104 -19.97 -24.77 -18.09
CA GLY A 104 -20.40 -23.45 -18.61
C GLY A 104 -19.94 -22.30 -17.75
N SER A 105 -18.64 -22.29 -17.34
CA SER A 105 -18.10 -21.21 -16.51
C SER A 105 -17.99 -19.92 -17.30
N ALA A 106 -18.66 -18.87 -16.84
CA ALA A 106 -18.46 -17.50 -17.28
C ALA A 106 -17.51 -16.79 -16.33
N TYR A 107 -16.69 -15.89 -16.85
CA TYR A 107 -15.95 -14.93 -16.04
C TYR A 107 -16.59 -13.56 -16.21
N THR A 108 -16.84 -12.90 -15.12
CA THR A 108 -17.34 -11.53 -15.10
C THR A 108 -16.56 -10.74 -14.05
N THR A 109 -16.52 -9.44 -14.20
CA THR A 109 -16.01 -8.56 -13.15
C THR A 109 -17.16 -8.16 -12.24
N GLN A 110 -16.94 -8.17 -10.95
CA GLN A 110 -17.90 -7.65 -9.97
C GLN A 110 -17.17 -7.00 -8.79
N ASN A 111 -17.89 -6.13 -8.09
CA ASN A 111 -17.39 -5.61 -6.83
C ASN A 111 -17.50 -6.71 -5.78
N MET A 112 -16.37 -7.02 -5.16
CA MET A 112 -16.30 -8.02 -4.10
C MET A 112 -16.88 -7.45 -2.80
N PRO A 113 -17.71 -8.24 -2.08
CA PRO A 113 -18.12 -7.86 -0.75
C PRO A 113 -16.92 -7.86 0.20
N GLY A 114 -16.98 -7.03 1.25
CA GLY A 114 -15.92 -6.93 2.24
C GLY A 114 -14.86 -5.86 1.94
N THR A 115 -13.90 -5.75 2.84
CA THR A 115 -12.87 -4.71 2.80
C THR A 115 -11.48 -5.34 2.75
N VAL A 116 -10.68 -4.96 1.78
CA VAL A 116 -9.26 -5.29 1.73
C VAL A 116 -8.49 -4.27 2.56
N LYS A 117 -7.60 -4.72 3.46
CA LYS A 117 -6.82 -3.85 4.34
C LYS A 117 -5.33 -4.12 4.22
N SER A 118 -4.56 -3.04 4.31
CA SER A 118 -3.10 -3.09 4.45
C SER A 118 -2.68 -2.10 5.53
N GLN A 119 -1.95 -2.57 6.54
CA GLN A 119 -1.46 -1.71 7.62
C GLN A 119 -0.06 -2.13 8.03
N GLY A 120 0.69 -1.19 8.57
CA GLY A 120 2.04 -1.53 8.94
C GLY A 120 2.81 -0.40 9.60
N LEU A 121 4.09 -0.69 9.80
CA LEU A 121 5.07 0.23 10.33
C LEU A 121 6.24 0.31 9.36
N GLU A 122 6.69 1.53 9.10
CA GLU A 122 7.92 1.81 8.37
C GLU A 122 8.91 2.48 9.30
N PHE A 123 10.14 2.04 9.25
CA PHE A 123 11.25 2.64 9.95
C PHE A 123 12.35 2.97 8.95
N ILE A 124 12.76 4.22 8.92
CA ILE A 124 13.81 4.73 8.06
C ILE A 124 14.87 5.36 8.94
N SER A 125 16.13 5.01 8.74
CA SER A 125 17.23 5.59 9.49
C SER A 125 18.40 5.88 8.58
N ARG A 126 18.99 7.05 8.74
CA ARG A 126 20.28 7.40 8.17
C ARG A 126 21.23 7.81 9.28
N TRP A 127 22.35 7.13 9.35
CA TRP A 127 23.36 7.34 10.38
C TRP A 127 24.75 7.52 9.78
N MET A 128 25.39 8.62 10.13
CA MET A 128 26.76 8.95 9.71
C MET A 128 27.66 9.09 10.94
N PRO A 129 28.13 7.98 11.55
CA PRO A 129 28.93 8.01 12.78
C PRO A 129 30.26 8.74 12.62
N ASN A 130 30.76 8.87 11.40
CA ASN A 130 31.95 9.61 11.05
C ASN A 130 31.99 9.92 9.55
N ASN A 131 33.00 10.66 9.09
CA ASN A 131 33.15 11.11 7.70
C ASN A 131 33.51 9.98 6.70
N TYR A 132 33.62 8.73 7.12
CA TYR A 132 34.09 7.63 6.31
C TYR A 132 33.03 6.58 6.04
N ILE A 133 31.98 6.53 6.85
CA ILE A 133 30.96 5.50 6.76
C ILE A 133 29.58 6.10 7.01
N ASP A 134 28.62 5.72 6.19
CA ASP A 134 27.20 5.98 6.39
C ASP A 134 26.36 4.72 6.21
N PHE A 135 25.27 4.68 6.92
CA PHE A 135 24.28 3.61 6.90
C PHE A 135 22.91 4.18 6.57
N ASP A 136 22.26 3.61 5.56
CA ASP A 136 20.84 3.83 5.30
C ASP A 136 20.09 2.52 5.56
N LEU A 137 19.21 2.52 6.54
CA LEU A 137 18.35 1.39 6.90
C LEU A 137 16.91 1.73 6.60
N ASN A 138 16.24 0.86 5.86
CA ASN A 138 14.80 0.88 5.69
C ASN A 138 14.22 -0.46 6.14
N TYR A 139 13.22 -0.41 7.00
CA TYR A 139 12.48 -1.58 7.45
C TYR A 139 11.00 -1.31 7.33
N THR A 140 10.27 -2.23 6.72
CA THR A 140 8.81 -2.18 6.63
C THR A 140 8.22 -3.49 7.16
N TYR A 141 7.27 -3.35 8.06
CA TYR A 141 6.37 -4.42 8.46
C TYR A 141 4.98 -4.14 7.87
N THR A 142 4.44 -5.12 7.12
CA THR A 142 3.13 -5.01 6.47
C THR A 142 2.26 -6.21 6.87
N SER A 143 1.08 -5.91 7.40
CA SER A 143 0.02 -6.88 7.62
C SER A 143 -1.14 -6.57 6.68
N THR A 144 -1.53 -7.55 5.89
CA THR A 144 -2.66 -7.43 4.97
C THR A 144 -3.80 -8.34 5.40
N TYR A 145 -5.00 -7.93 5.06
CA TYR A 145 -6.22 -8.67 5.28
C TYR A 145 -7.10 -8.55 4.04
N ASP A 146 -7.46 -9.66 3.46
CA ASP A 146 -8.38 -9.73 2.34
C ASP A 146 -9.75 -10.18 2.85
N GLY A 147 -10.61 -9.20 3.13
CA GLY A 147 -11.99 -9.44 3.55
C GLY A 147 -12.90 -9.83 2.39
N ALA A 148 -12.49 -9.54 1.15
CA ALA A 148 -13.25 -9.91 -0.03
C ALA A 148 -13.24 -11.43 -0.26
N GLU A 149 -12.18 -12.12 0.14
CA GLU A 149 -12.11 -13.58 0.04
C GLU A 149 -12.96 -14.34 1.08
N GLN A 150 -13.34 -13.69 2.18
CA GLN A 150 -14.09 -14.36 3.25
C GLN A 150 -15.51 -14.73 2.87
N ASP A 151 -16.13 -13.97 1.97
CA ASP A 151 -17.54 -14.11 1.63
C ASP A 151 -17.75 -14.91 0.33
N ASP A 152 -16.67 -15.46 -0.25
CA ASP A 152 -16.75 -16.32 -1.43
C ASP A 152 -17.10 -17.78 -1.02
N PRO A 153 -18.34 -18.24 -1.25
CA PRO A 153 -18.76 -19.58 -0.88
C PRO A 153 -18.02 -20.69 -1.67
N ASP A 154 -17.40 -20.37 -2.80
CA ASP A 154 -16.66 -21.29 -3.64
C ASP A 154 -15.15 -21.33 -3.34
N LYS A 155 -14.65 -20.35 -2.60
CA LYS A 155 -13.26 -20.33 -2.12
C LYS A 155 -13.16 -21.09 -0.79
N ASN A 156 -12.36 -22.14 -0.79
CA ASN A 156 -12.08 -22.93 0.40
C ASN A 156 -11.55 -22.03 1.53
N SER A 157 -12.27 -21.93 2.62
CA SER A 157 -12.05 -21.04 3.78
C SER A 157 -10.67 -21.12 4.46
N SER A 158 -9.72 -21.85 3.87
CA SER A 158 -8.34 -21.99 4.37
C SER A 158 -7.48 -20.74 4.23
N TYR A 159 -7.94 -19.74 3.48
CA TYR A 159 -7.19 -18.48 3.23
C TYR A 159 -7.71 -17.29 4.02
N THR A 160 -8.75 -17.45 4.82
CA THR A 160 -9.28 -16.42 5.69
C THR A 160 -8.22 -15.92 6.67
N ASN A 161 -7.92 -14.64 6.66
CA ASN A 161 -6.87 -13.98 7.44
C ASN A 161 -5.41 -14.27 7.03
N ALA A 162 -5.18 -14.85 5.85
CA ALA A 162 -3.83 -15.01 5.34
C ALA A 162 -3.24 -13.67 4.84
N GLN A 163 -1.93 -13.51 5.00
CA GLN A 163 -1.20 -12.42 4.36
C GLN A 163 -1.39 -12.51 2.84
N MET A 164 -1.70 -11.40 2.19
CA MET A 164 -1.87 -11.37 0.72
C MET A 164 -0.62 -11.91 0.01
N VAL A 165 -0.86 -12.69 -1.05
CA VAL A 165 0.22 -13.26 -1.88
C VAL A 165 1.06 -12.13 -2.50
N ARG A 166 2.38 -12.32 -2.55
CA ARG A 166 3.35 -11.36 -3.10
C ARG A 166 3.51 -10.06 -2.29
N VAL A 167 2.94 -9.97 -1.11
CA VAL A 167 3.19 -8.88 -0.17
C VAL A 167 4.05 -9.42 0.97
N PRO A 168 5.35 -9.11 1.03
CA PRO A 168 6.21 -9.58 2.11
C PRO A 168 5.78 -8.92 3.43
N ARG A 169 5.71 -9.72 4.50
CA ARG A 169 5.38 -9.21 5.84
C ARG A 169 6.50 -8.35 6.41
N HIS A 170 7.73 -8.69 6.09
CA HIS A 170 8.92 -7.97 6.52
C HIS A 170 9.78 -7.67 5.30
N LEU A 171 10.15 -6.43 5.13
CA LEU A 171 11.08 -5.97 4.11
C LEU A 171 12.19 -5.17 4.79
N ILE A 172 13.43 -5.55 4.57
CA ILE A 172 14.60 -4.88 5.13
C ILE A 172 15.53 -4.54 3.99
N ASN A 173 16.00 -3.30 3.94
CA ASN A 173 17.04 -2.85 3.04
C ASN A 173 18.10 -2.12 3.87
N LEU A 174 19.33 -2.55 3.76
CA LEU A 174 20.49 -1.88 4.36
C LEU A 174 21.47 -1.50 3.26
N LYS A 175 21.78 -0.22 3.21
CA LYS A 175 22.87 0.30 2.38
C LYS A 175 23.97 0.83 3.27
N THR A 176 25.19 0.45 3.00
CA THR A 176 26.37 0.94 3.70
C THR A 176 27.33 1.51 2.67
N ASN A 177 27.75 2.77 2.86
CA ASN A 177 28.83 3.39 2.09
C ASN A 177 30.05 3.53 2.98
N PHE A 178 31.20 3.13 2.46
CA PHE A 178 32.48 3.30 3.12
C PHE A 178 33.48 4.01 2.21
N SER A 179 33.95 5.18 2.63
CA SER A 179 34.87 6.05 1.88
C SER A 179 36.13 6.30 2.71
N PRO A 180 37.15 5.44 2.62
CA PRO A 180 38.37 5.55 3.46
C PRO A 180 39.15 6.83 3.13
N SER A 181 39.55 7.56 4.15
CA SER A 181 40.25 8.87 4.04
C SER A 181 41.57 8.81 3.28
N ASN A 182 42.26 7.68 3.33
CA ASN A 182 43.57 7.47 2.70
C ASN A 182 43.47 7.27 1.18
N PHE A 183 42.28 7.04 0.64
CA PHE A 183 42.05 6.77 -0.78
C PHE A 183 40.94 7.70 -1.30
N LYS A 184 41.28 8.92 -1.67
CA LYS A 184 40.37 10.00 -2.04
C LYS A 184 39.31 9.66 -3.13
N ASN A 185 39.54 8.60 -3.90
CA ASN A 185 38.65 8.21 -5.02
C ASN A 185 38.12 6.79 -4.86
N LEU A 186 38.16 6.20 -3.65
CA LEU A 186 37.69 4.86 -3.40
C LEU A 186 36.42 4.92 -2.54
N ASN A 187 35.34 4.30 -3.01
CA ASN A 187 34.10 4.17 -2.30
C ASN A 187 33.58 2.73 -2.43
N PHE A 188 33.24 2.12 -1.33
CA PHE A 188 32.58 0.81 -1.28
C PHE A 188 31.12 0.98 -0.93
N ILE A 189 30.23 0.39 -1.73
CA ILE A 189 28.79 0.40 -1.49
C ILE A 189 28.34 -1.03 -1.34
N LEU A 190 27.73 -1.35 -0.21
CA LEU A 190 27.05 -2.62 0.04
C LEU A 190 25.55 -2.36 0.12
N ASN A 191 24.77 -3.07 -0.67
CA ASN A 191 23.30 -3.09 -0.61
C ASN A 191 22.85 -4.53 -0.33
N THR A 192 21.89 -4.71 0.58
CA THR A 192 21.31 -6.01 0.92
C THR A 192 19.80 -5.93 0.82
#